data_e9c3abf8a42e36a6fecbe19e19eab587
#
_entry.id   e9c3abf8a42e36a6fecbe19e19eab587
#
_cell.length_a   1.000
_cell.length_b   1.000
_cell.length_c   1.000
_cell.angle_alpha   90.00
_cell.angle_beta   90.00
_cell.angle_gamma   90.00
#
_symmetry.space_group_name_H-M   'P 1'
#
loop_
_entity.id
_entity.type
_entity.pdbx_description
1 polymer ?
#
loop_
_entity_poly.entity_id
_entity_poly.type
_entity_poly.pdbx_seq_one_letter_code
_entity_poly.pdbx_strand_id
1 'polypeptide(L)'
;GTAGGSAVRTLCHPDGSLKSTGGSTAAGAATATAVSGGMTFYDGTPESEVTLKMAEILRDKLLLEGYDVLMIRDSSDVQLDNVARTVICNNVADCHISLHWDGDGLSYDKGCFYIAVPDAIKNMSPVADHWQQHDSLGASLVDGLRGQGAKIHGSGSMTIDLTQTSYSTV
;
A
#
# COMPACT_ATOMS: atom_id res chain seq x y z
N GLY A 1 -6.22 -8.82 -2.41
CA GLY A 1 -6.43 -10.26 -2.49
C GLY A 1 -6.83 -10.80 -1.14
N THR A 2 -7.76 -11.69 -1.11
CA THR A 2 -8.42 -12.13 0.13
C THR A 2 -8.20 -13.60 0.44
N ALA A 3 -7.90 -14.41 -0.54
CA ALA A 3 -7.73 -15.84 -0.30
C ALA A 3 -6.34 -16.15 0.26
N GLY A 4 -6.28 -17.05 1.21
CA GLY A 4 -5.10 -17.37 1.99
C GLY A 4 -3.79 -17.40 1.22
N GLY A 5 -2.86 -16.61 1.67
CA GLY A 5 -1.56 -16.49 1.03
C GLY A 5 -0.68 -17.69 1.26
N SER A 6 0.09 -18.05 0.24
CA SER A 6 1.20 -18.99 0.38
C SER A 6 2.43 -18.25 0.90
N ALA A 7 3.24 -18.90 1.69
CA ALA A 7 4.56 -18.37 2.03
C ALA A 7 5.45 -18.37 0.79
N VAL A 8 6.07 -17.26 0.49
CA VAL A 8 7.03 -17.12 -0.60
C VAL A 8 8.39 -16.68 -0.06
N ARG A 9 9.44 -16.98 -0.81
CA ARG A 9 10.78 -16.57 -0.44
C ARG A 9 10.90 -15.04 -0.54
N THR A 10 11.45 -14.41 0.49
CA THR A 10 11.77 -12.99 0.45
C THR A 10 12.95 -12.75 -0.48
N LEU A 11 12.92 -11.63 -1.19
CA LEU A 11 14.03 -11.13 -1.99
C LEU A 11 14.80 -10.10 -1.17
N CYS A 12 16.02 -9.79 -1.56
CA CYS A 12 16.80 -8.72 -0.96
C CYS A 12 16.69 -7.43 -1.77
N HIS A 13 16.69 -6.30 -1.09
CA HIS A 13 16.99 -5.01 -1.69
C HIS A 13 18.44 -4.97 -2.16
N PRO A 14 18.85 -4.02 -3.03
CA PRO A 14 20.24 -3.89 -3.46
C PRO A 14 21.25 -3.68 -2.33
N ASP A 15 20.82 -3.16 -1.18
CA ASP A 15 21.65 -3.02 0.04
C ASP A 15 21.78 -4.32 0.86
N GLY A 16 21.15 -5.41 0.38
CA GLY A 16 21.14 -6.71 1.05
C GLY A 16 20.05 -6.88 2.11
N SER A 17 19.24 -5.86 2.40
CA SER A 17 18.11 -6.00 3.30
C SER A 17 17.02 -6.88 2.68
N LEU A 18 16.26 -7.60 3.52
CA LEU A 18 15.21 -8.49 3.05
C LEU A 18 13.99 -7.68 2.61
N LYS A 19 13.34 -8.18 1.57
CA LYS A 19 12.07 -7.68 1.06
C LYS A 19 10.93 -8.64 1.39
N SER A 20 9.74 -8.10 1.61
CA SER A 20 8.53 -8.85 1.87
C SER A 20 7.55 -8.73 0.69
N THR A 21 6.88 -9.81 0.35
CA THR A 21 5.87 -9.82 -0.70
C THR A 21 4.44 -9.62 -0.19
N GLY A 22 4.24 -9.53 1.11
CA GLY A 22 2.94 -9.27 1.72
C GLY A 22 2.82 -9.81 3.13
N GLY A 23 1.78 -9.36 3.82
CA GLY A 23 1.48 -9.73 5.20
C GLY A 23 2.53 -9.22 6.21
N SER A 24 2.41 -9.67 7.43
CA SER A 24 3.41 -9.42 8.45
C SER A 24 4.59 -10.35 8.26
N THR A 25 5.77 -9.78 8.08
CA THR A 25 7.02 -10.54 7.97
C THR A 25 7.94 -10.12 9.10
N ALA A 26 8.35 -11.07 9.92
CA ALA A 26 9.31 -10.80 10.99
C ALA A 26 10.67 -10.41 10.41
N ALA A 27 11.41 -9.57 11.12
CA ALA A 27 12.76 -9.20 10.74
C ALA A 27 13.64 -10.46 10.56
N GLY A 28 14.39 -10.52 9.47
CA GLY A 28 15.25 -11.66 9.13
C GLY A 28 14.51 -12.90 8.60
N ALA A 29 13.20 -12.84 8.38
CA ALA A 29 12.46 -13.97 7.81
C ALA A 29 12.89 -14.25 6.38
N ALA A 30 13.04 -15.54 6.04
CA ALA A 30 13.38 -15.98 4.69
C ALA A 30 12.15 -16.15 3.78
N THR A 31 10.95 -16.09 4.35
CA THR A 31 9.68 -16.22 3.61
C THR A 31 8.66 -15.22 4.13
N ALA A 32 7.74 -14.83 3.28
CA ALA A 32 6.61 -13.96 3.61
C ALA A 32 5.32 -14.51 3.01
N THR A 33 4.18 -14.12 3.57
CA THR A 33 2.87 -14.42 2.97
C THR A 33 2.73 -13.66 1.65
N ALA A 34 2.48 -14.37 0.57
CA ALA A 34 2.37 -13.79 -0.76
C ALA A 34 1.13 -12.88 -0.90
N VAL A 35 0.04 -13.28 -0.28
CA VAL A 35 -1.24 -12.55 -0.31
C VAL A 35 -1.81 -12.53 1.10
N SER A 36 -2.12 -11.35 1.60
CA SER A 36 -2.76 -11.16 2.90
C SER A 36 -4.28 -10.98 2.73
N GLY A 37 -5.05 -11.50 3.67
CA GLY A 37 -6.51 -11.28 3.75
C GLY A 37 -6.89 -9.87 4.19
N GLY A 38 -5.95 -9.13 4.74
CA GLY A 38 -6.23 -7.83 5.35
C GLY A 38 -6.88 -7.93 6.74
N MET A 39 -7.30 -6.79 7.26
CA MET A 39 -8.02 -6.71 8.53
C MET A 39 -9.52 -7.00 8.34
N THR A 40 -10.22 -7.17 9.45
CA THR A 40 -11.69 -7.26 9.50
C THR A 40 -12.21 -6.18 10.44
N PHE A 41 -13.20 -5.42 10.00
CA PHE A 41 -13.85 -4.40 10.80
C PHE A 41 -14.69 -5.02 11.93
N TYR A 42 -15.08 -4.19 12.90
CA TYR A 42 -15.87 -4.63 14.06
C TYR A 42 -17.18 -5.33 13.67
N ASP A 43 -17.81 -4.91 12.60
CA ASP A 43 -19.06 -5.46 12.08
C ASP A 43 -18.87 -6.73 11.23
N GLY A 44 -17.65 -7.23 11.12
CA GLY A 44 -17.31 -8.39 10.31
C GLY A 44 -17.00 -8.09 8.85
N THR A 45 -17.07 -6.83 8.40
CA THR A 45 -16.74 -6.44 7.05
C THR A 45 -15.23 -6.61 6.78
N PRO A 46 -14.80 -7.33 5.74
CA PRO A 46 -13.38 -7.46 5.43
C PRO A 46 -12.81 -6.19 4.80
N GLU A 47 -11.54 -5.89 5.08
CA GLU A 47 -10.82 -4.77 4.47
C GLU A 47 -10.93 -4.77 2.94
N SER A 48 -10.86 -5.93 2.33
CA SER A 48 -10.93 -6.08 0.87
C SER A 48 -12.21 -5.56 0.25
N GLU A 49 -13.33 -5.61 0.96
CA GLU A 49 -14.61 -5.04 0.50
C GLU A 49 -14.58 -3.51 0.58
N VAL A 50 -14.11 -2.97 1.69
CA VAL A 50 -14.06 -1.52 1.91
C VAL A 50 -13.05 -0.86 0.97
N THR A 51 -11.87 -1.47 0.78
CA THR A 51 -10.84 -0.97 -0.14
C THR A 51 -11.31 -0.99 -1.59
N LEU A 52 -12.02 -2.04 -2.03
CA LEU A 52 -12.57 -2.09 -3.38
C LEU A 52 -13.58 -0.96 -3.61
N LYS A 53 -14.54 -0.81 -2.69
CA LYS A 53 -15.53 0.25 -2.77
C LYS A 53 -14.93 1.65 -2.80
N MET A 54 -13.90 1.89 -1.98
CA MET A 54 -13.17 3.16 -1.99
C MET A 54 -12.41 3.36 -3.31
N ALA A 55 -11.78 2.31 -3.84
CA ALA A 55 -11.07 2.37 -5.11
C ALA A 55 -12.01 2.66 -6.30
N GLU A 56 -13.21 2.10 -6.30
CA GLU A 56 -14.24 2.38 -7.32
C GLU A 56 -14.68 3.85 -7.28
N ILE A 57 -14.92 4.40 -6.10
CA ILE A 57 -15.27 5.81 -5.93
C ILE A 57 -14.11 6.72 -6.40
N LEU A 58 -12.88 6.37 -6.05
CA LEU A 58 -11.70 7.13 -6.46
C LEU A 58 -11.51 7.07 -7.98
N ARG A 59 -11.63 5.88 -8.58
CA ARG A 59 -11.60 5.69 -10.04
C ARG A 59 -12.59 6.62 -10.73
N ASP A 60 -13.85 6.60 -10.31
CA ASP A 60 -14.90 7.37 -10.97
C ASP A 60 -14.62 8.88 -10.89
N LYS A 61 -14.09 9.35 -9.77
CA LYS A 61 -13.68 10.75 -9.61
C LYS A 61 -12.48 11.10 -10.50
N LEU A 62 -11.46 10.26 -10.56
CA LEU A 62 -10.28 10.49 -11.39
C LEU A 62 -10.63 10.50 -12.89
N LEU A 63 -11.51 9.60 -13.33
CA LEU A 63 -12.00 9.59 -14.72
C LEU A 63 -12.74 10.89 -15.08
N LEU A 64 -13.52 11.46 -14.15
CA LEU A 64 -14.19 12.75 -14.36
C LEU A 64 -13.21 13.92 -14.47
N GLU A 65 -12.06 13.82 -13.82
CA GLU A 65 -10.97 14.81 -13.90
C GLU A 65 -10.05 14.58 -15.12
N GLY A 66 -10.32 13.56 -15.92
CA GLY A 66 -9.60 13.29 -17.18
C GLY A 66 -8.36 12.40 -17.03
N TYR A 67 -8.20 11.71 -15.91
CA TYR A 67 -7.14 10.72 -15.74
C TYR A 67 -7.53 9.36 -16.32
N ASP A 68 -6.58 8.65 -16.86
CA ASP A 68 -6.73 7.22 -17.16
C ASP A 68 -6.51 6.41 -15.88
N VAL A 69 -7.39 5.44 -15.64
CA VAL A 69 -7.34 4.65 -14.40
C VAL A 69 -7.31 3.16 -14.70
N LEU A 70 -6.27 2.47 -14.24
CA LEU A 70 -6.19 1.02 -14.22
C LEU A 70 -6.52 0.49 -12.82
N MET A 71 -7.58 -0.30 -12.72
CA MET A 71 -7.90 -1.05 -11.50
C MET A 71 -7.17 -2.39 -11.54
N ILE A 72 -6.31 -2.67 -10.53
CA ILE A 72 -5.64 -3.98 -10.41
C ILE A 72 -6.66 -5.06 -9.99
N ARG A 73 -7.70 -4.66 -9.28
CA ARG A 73 -8.84 -5.48 -8.92
C ARG A 73 -10.10 -4.62 -9.05
N ASP A 74 -11.07 -5.07 -9.84
CA ASP A 74 -12.26 -4.29 -10.19
C ASP A 74 -13.59 -4.86 -9.67
N SER A 75 -13.71 -6.16 -9.49
CA SER A 75 -15.00 -6.77 -9.13
C SER A 75 -14.87 -8.06 -8.33
N SER A 76 -13.82 -8.82 -8.54
CA SER A 76 -13.63 -10.13 -7.93
C SER A 76 -12.33 -10.20 -7.17
N ASP A 77 -12.19 -11.24 -6.37
CA ASP A 77 -10.92 -11.54 -5.74
C ASP A 77 -9.90 -11.99 -6.78
N VAL A 78 -8.81 -11.23 -6.89
CA VAL A 78 -7.68 -11.55 -7.76
C VAL A 78 -6.47 -11.78 -6.88
N GLN A 79 -5.95 -13.00 -6.94
CA GLN A 79 -4.75 -13.36 -6.19
C GLN A 79 -3.48 -12.88 -6.92
N LEU A 80 -3.18 -11.62 -6.77
CA LEU A 80 -1.91 -11.03 -7.17
C LEU A 80 -1.11 -10.68 -5.92
N ASP A 81 0.09 -11.21 -5.81
CA ASP A 81 1.01 -10.80 -4.77
C ASP A 81 1.52 -9.37 -4.99
N ASN A 82 2.19 -8.81 -3.99
CA ASN A 82 2.67 -7.43 -4.07
C ASN A 82 3.70 -7.22 -5.17
N VAL A 83 4.51 -8.22 -5.49
CA VAL A 83 5.49 -8.13 -6.59
C VAL A 83 4.78 -8.04 -7.93
N ALA A 84 3.78 -8.89 -8.18
CA ALA A 84 3.01 -8.86 -9.42
C ALA A 84 2.28 -7.52 -9.60
N ARG A 85 1.67 -6.98 -8.55
CA ARG A 85 1.02 -5.64 -8.57
C ARG A 85 2.01 -4.54 -8.90
N THR A 86 3.19 -4.55 -8.26
CA THR A 86 4.25 -3.58 -8.52
C THR A 86 4.72 -3.66 -9.96
N VAL A 87 4.94 -4.85 -10.51
CA VAL A 87 5.37 -5.05 -11.91
C VAL A 87 4.31 -4.50 -12.87
N ILE A 88 3.04 -4.76 -12.63
CA ILE A 88 1.96 -4.21 -13.46
C ILE A 88 2.01 -2.69 -13.43
N CYS A 89 2.01 -2.08 -12.24
CA CYS A 89 2.01 -0.63 -12.11
C CYS A 89 3.24 0.03 -12.73
N ASN A 90 4.43 -0.51 -12.50
CA ASN A 90 5.68 0.04 -13.04
C ASN A 90 5.76 -0.01 -14.57
N ASN A 91 4.98 -0.88 -15.22
CA ASN A 91 4.99 -0.97 -16.69
C ASN A 91 3.92 -0.11 -17.37
N VAL A 92 2.86 0.32 -16.65
CA VAL A 92 1.71 0.95 -17.31
C VAL A 92 1.20 2.21 -16.64
N ALA A 93 1.70 2.58 -15.46
CA ALA A 93 1.17 3.70 -14.68
C ALA A 93 2.24 4.75 -14.37
N ASP A 94 1.85 6.01 -14.39
CA ASP A 94 2.68 7.13 -13.94
C ASP A 94 2.70 7.22 -12.40
N CYS A 95 1.63 6.76 -11.74
CA CYS A 95 1.60 6.62 -10.29
C CYS A 95 0.73 5.43 -9.85
N HIS A 96 1.02 4.92 -8.65
CA HIS A 96 0.31 3.81 -8.04
C HIS A 96 -0.21 4.22 -6.65
N ILE A 97 -1.50 4.01 -6.41
CA ILE A 97 -2.14 4.25 -5.12
C ILE A 97 -2.64 2.91 -4.56
N SER A 98 -2.14 2.53 -3.40
CA SER A 98 -2.62 1.38 -2.63
C SER A 98 -3.47 1.87 -1.46
N LEU A 99 -4.71 1.42 -1.37
CA LEU A 99 -5.65 1.76 -0.31
C LEU A 99 -5.68 0.65 0.74
N HIS A 100 -5.48 1.03 2.00
CA HIS A 100 -5.43 0.11 3.12
C HIS A 100 -6.17 0.63 4.34
N TRP A 101 -6.59 -0.27 5.20
CA TRP A 101 -6.99 -0.02 6.57
C TRP A 101 -6.15 -0.88 7.49
N ASP A 102 -5.49 -0.27 8.48
CA ASP A 102 -4.73 -0.99 9.48
C ASP A 102 -5.64 -1.47 10.61
N GLY A 103 -5.45 -2.70 11.04
CA GLY A 103 -6.11 -3.28 12.20
C GLY A 103 -5.26 -3.14 13.47
N ASP A 104 -5.57 -2.13 14.29
CA ASP A 104 -4.84 -1.85 15.52
C ASP A 104 -5.74 -2.03 16.77
N GLY A 105 -6.67 -3.00 16.66
CA GLY A 105 -7.70 -3.29 17.65
C GLY A 105 -9.03 -2.58 17.39
N LEU A 106 -10.07 -3.08 18.04
CA LEU A 106 -11.47 -2.71 17.71
C LEU A 106 -11.89 -1.31 18.16
N SER A 107 -11.16 -0.69 19.07
CA SER A 107 -11.52 0.61 19.66
C SER A 107 -10.50 1.71 19.39
N TYR A 108 -9.54 1.47 18.52
CA TYR A 108 -8.49 2.41 18.20
C TYR A 108 -8.69 3.03 16.83
N ASP A 109 -8.89 4.34 16.78
CA ASP A 109 -8.89 5.14 15.57
C ASP A 109 -7.59 5.93 15.47
N LYS A 110 -6.64 5.43 14.68
CA LYS A 110 -5.35 6.06 14.43
C LYS A 110 -5.48 7.34 13.61
N GLY A 111 -6.34 7.35 12.64
CA GLY A 111 -6.47 8.41 11.64
C GLY A 111 -5.69 8.10 10.35
N CYS A 112 -5.88 8.94 9.35
CA CYS A 112 -5.32 8.77 8.01
C CYS A 112 -3.82 9.12 7.98
N PHE A 113 -3.07 8.38 7.18
CA PHE A 113 -1.66 8.63 6.90
C PHE A 113 -1.27 7.97 5.58
N TYR A 114 -0.13 8.36 5.03
CA TYR A 114 0.53 7.64 3.95
C TYR A 114 1.83 7.00 4.44
N ILE A 115 2.29 5.98 3.76
CA ILE A 115 3.58 5.35 4.04
C ILE A 115 4.66 6.10 3.25
N ALA A 116 5.53 6.79 3.96
CA ALA A 116 6.68 7.48 3.38
C ALA A 116 7.79 6.49 2.99
N VAL A 117 8.57 6.83 1.99
CA VAL A 117 9.71 6.03 1.58
C VAL A 117 10.75 6.00 2.71
N PRO A 118 11.19 4.82 3.17
CA PRO A 118 12.22 4.71 4.20
C PRO A 118 13.54 5.35 3.76
N ASP A 119 14.19 6.09 4.67
CA ASP A 119 15.43 6.80 4.37
C ASP A 119 16.56 5.89 3.86
N ALA A 120 16.59 4.66 4.33
CA ALA A 120 17.60 3.68 3.94
C ALA A 120 17.58 3.32 2.44
N ILE A 121 16.46 3.53 1.73
CA ILE A 121 16.34 3.21 0.30
C ILE A 121 16.25 4.45 -0.59
N LYS A 122 16.15 5.66 -0.03
CA LYS A 122 15.98 6.90 -0.82
C LYS A 122 17.12 7.16 -1.81
N ASN A 123 18.31 6.66 -1.54
CA ASN A 123 19.48 6.82 -2.40
C ASN A 123 19.68 5.65 -3.39
N MET A 124 18.77 4.70 -3.42
CA MET A 124 18.87 3.50 -4.26
C MET A 124 18.11 3.71 -5.56
N SER A 125 18.72 3.39 -6.70
CA SER A 125 18.01 3.39 -7.99
C SER A 125 16.99 2.26 -8.03
N PRO A 126 15.77 2.49 -8.56
CA PRO A 126 15.22 3.74 -9.13
C PRO A 126 14.55 4.65 -8.09
N VAL A 127 14.53 4.30 -6.82
CA VAL A 127 13.83 5.04 -5.74
C VAL A 127 14.32 6.49 -5.65
N ALA A 128 15.65 6.70 -5.82
CA ALA A 128 16.28 8.01 -5.75
C ALA A 128 15.65 9.04 -6.69
N ASP A 129 15.13 8.59 -7.81
CA ASP A 129 14.56 9.47 -8.84
C ASP A 129 13.10 9.86 -8.56
N HIS A 130 12.41 9.13 -7.66
CA HIS A 130 10.94 9.21 -7.54
C HIS A 130 10.42 9.45 -6.11
N TRP A 131 11.24 9.26 -5.07
CA TRP A 131 10.73 9.29 -3.69
C TRP A 131 10.11 10.64 -3.30
N GLN A 132 10.59 11.77 -3.86
CA GLN A 132 10.01 13.09 -3.58
C GLN A 132 8.60 13.20 -4.16
N GLN A 133 8.35 12.68 -5.36
CA GLN A 133 7.02 12.65 -5.96
C GLN A 133 6.09 11.74 -5.16
N HIS A 134 6.58 10.59 -4.70
CA HIS A 134 5.83 9.69 -3.82
C HIS A 134 5.39 10.40 -2.54
N ASP A 135 6.30 11.04 -1.83
CA ASP A 135 6.01 11.75 -0.59
C ASP A 135 5.08 12.96 -0.83
N SER A 136 5.24 13.67 -1.94
CA SER A 136 4.37 14.79 -2.34
C SER A 136 2.95 14.33 -2.65
N LEU A 137 2.79 13.22 -3.37
CA LEU A 137 1.47 12.61 -3.65
C LEU A 137 0.79 12.18 -2.35
N GLY A 138 1.51 11.45 -1.48
CA GLY A 138 1.00 11.00 -0.20
C GLY A 138 0.55 12.15 0.69
N ALA A 139 1.36 13.20 0.80
CA ALA A 139 1.03 14.41 1.56
C ALA A 139 -0.21 15.10 1.01
N SER A 140 -0.32 15.23 -0.31
CA SER A 140 -1.48 15.86 -0.98
C SER A 140 -2.77 15.09 -0.73
N LEU A 141 -2.72 13.76 -0.77
CA LEU A 141 -3.88 12.90 -0.47
C LEU A 141 -4.33 13.07 0.99
N VAL A 142 -3.39 13.07 1.94
CA VAL A 142 -3.69 13.26 3.36
C VAL A 142 -4.22 14.66 3.64
N ASP A 143 -3.68 15.69 3.00
CA ASP A 143 -4.17 17.06 3.12
C ASP A 143 -5.59 17.22 2.55
N GLY A 144 -5.88 16.54 1.45
CA GLY A 144 -7.25 16.47 0.90
C GLY A 144 -8.23 15.83 1.89
N LEU A 145 -7.85 14.72 2.52
CA LEU A 145 -8.66 14.06 3.56
C LEU A 145 -8.83 14.96 4.79
N ARG A 146 -7.77 15.65 5.23
CA ARG A 146 -7.83 16.63 6.33
C ARG A 146 -8.82 17.75 6.02
N GLY A 147 -8.81 18.27 4.79
CA GLY A 147 -9.73 19.30 4.34
C GLY A 147 -11.20 18.85 4.36
N GLN A 148 -11.47 17.56 4.30
CA GLN A 148 -12.79 16.95 4.43
C GLN A 148 -13.13 16.53 5.88
N GLY A 149 -12.30 16.89 6.85
CA GLY A 149 -12.53 16.61 8.26
C GLY A 149 -12.06 15.25 8.75
N ALA A 150 -11.30 14.50 7.95
CA ALA A 150 -10.74 13.24 8.40
C ALA A 150 -9.68 13.46 9.50
N LYS A 151 -9.67 12.59 10.50
CA LYS A 151 -8.62 12.56 11.51
C LYS A 151 -7.31 12.12 10.86
N ILE A 152 -6.23 12.79 11.22
CA ILE A 152 -4.90 12.51 10.68
C ILE A 152 -4.00 11.96 11.78
N HIS A 153 -3.26 10.91 11.46
CA HIS A 153 -2.27 10.33 12.35
C HIS A 153 -0.98 11.15 12.33
N GLY A 154 -0.56 11.64 13.49
CA GLY A 154 0.70 12.39 13.62
C GLY A 154 0.82 13.55 12.64
N SER A 155 1.89 13.57 11.86
CA SER A 155 2.13 14.54 10.78
C SER A 155 1.40 14.19 9.47
N GLY A 156 0.80 13.01 9.38
CA GLY A 156 0.17 12.49 8.17
C GLY A 156 1.02 11.49 7.41
N SER A 157 2.22 11.18 7.88
CA SER A 157 3.08 10.16 7.30
C SER A 157 3.58 9.18 8.36
N MET A 158 3.81 7.96 7.94
CA MET A 158 4.51 6.92 8.72
C MET A 158 5.58 6.28 7.85
N THR A 159 6.65 5.82 8.48
CA THR A 159 7.62 4.91 7.87
C THR A 159 7.46 3.53 8.46
N ILE A 160 7.71 2.51 7.64
CA ILE A 160 7.74 1.12 8.09
C ILE A 160 9.17 0.58 8.01
N ASP A 161 9.44 -0.46 8.79
CA ASP A 161 10.73 -1.16 8.74
C ASP A 161 10.93 -1.78 7.35
N LEU A 162 12.14 -1.73 6.82
CA LEU A 162 12.49 -2.32 5.52
C LEU A 162 12.18 -3.81 5.42
N THR A 163 12.24 -4.53 6.54
CA THR A 163 11.88 -5.95 6.59
C THR A 163 10.38 -6.18 6.42
N GLN A 164 9.56 -5.16 6.66
CA GLN A 164 8.11 -5.18 6.51
C GLN A 164 7.66 -4.45 5.24
N THR A 165 8.55 -3.69 4.61
CA THR A 165 8.24 -2.95 3.39
C THR A 165 8.01 -3.90 2.24
N SER A 166 6.81 -3.89 1.71
CA SER A 166 6.54 -4.56 0.46
C SER A 166 7.03 -3.72 -0.73
N TYR A 167 7.29 -4.38 -1.83
CA TYR A 167 7.73 -3.73 -3.06
C TYR A 167 6.75 -2.73 -3.65
N SER A 168 5.50 -2.82 -3.26
CA SER A 168 4.44 -1.93 -3.72
C SER A 168 4.59 -0.48 -3.24
N THR A 169 5.57 -0.20 -2.42
CA THR A 169 5.82 1.16 -1.92
C THR A 169 6.96 1.89 -2.63
N VAL A 170 7.47 1.34 -3.70
CA VAL A 170 8.61 1.95 -4.42
C VAL A 170 8.30 2.12 -5.89
#